data_0501613d44f17f5cf66d42cf441ff587
#
_entry.id   0501613d44f17f5cf66d42cf441ff587
#
_cell.length_a   1.000
_cell.length_b   1.000
_cell.length_c   1.000
_cell.angle_alpha   90.00
_cell.angle_beta   90.00
_cell.angle_gamma   90.00
#
_symmetry.space_group_name_H-M   'P 1'
#
loop_
_entity.id
_entity.type
_entity.pdbx_description
1 polymer ?
#
loop_
_entity_poly.entity_id
_entity_poly.type
_entity_poly.pdbx_seq_one_letter_code
_entity_poly.pdbx_strand_id
1 'polypeptide(L)'
;MSEYLSDHVHLSDDGTAVVILDQTQLPNRTQYLTLRTAQEMYDAIQSLQVRGAPCIGICAAYDLYVLAQQADAALSAADFLSKLREQAEYLASSRPTAVNLRWALDRMLQAAEQCADRADRLSVLRDECIAIHKEDISMCRSIAEYGLSLVKDGDGILTHCNAGPLATSRYGTALGPLFLGKERGYNFHVFSDETRPLLQGARLTSYELSRGGIDVTLICDNMASLVMKNGWVQACFVGCDRVAANGDAANKIGTSGVAILAKHYGIPFYVLGPTSTIDLNCATGEDIPIEQRNPEEIKEKFYSEPMALPEVKCYNPAFDVTDHTLISGIVTEYGICRPPYTESLRAVFDKKHAGIPFSAPEEEHA
;
A
#
# COMPACT_ATOMS: atom_id res chain seq x y z
N MET A 1 -16.33 12.17 9.16
CA MET A 1 -15.39 11.52 8.20
C MET A 1 -15.79 12.02 6.82
N SER A 2 -14.87 12.54 6.02
CA SER A 2 -15.21 12.93 4.66
C SER A 2 -15.56 11.66 3.86
N GLU A 3 -16.51 11.77 2.93
CA GLU A 3 -16.92 10.71 1.99
C GLU A 3 -15.72 10.06 1.30
N TYR A 4 -14.62 10.79 1.25
CA TYR A 4 -13.37 10.43 0.59
C TYR A 4 -12.54 9.37 1.35
N LEU A 5 -12.66 9.26 2.66
CA LEU A 5 -12.02 8.20 3.47
C LEU A 5 -12.90 6.94 3.58
N SER A 6 -13.84 6.75 2.65
CA SER A 6 -14.62 5.53 2.54
C SER A 6 -13.74 4.36 2.09
N ASP A 7 -14.13 3.17 2.50
CA ASP A 7 -13.40 1.96 2.13
C ASP A 7 -13.59 1.68 0.63
N HIS A 8 -12.49 1.65 -0.11
CA HIS A 8 -12.47 1.39 -1.57
C HIS A 8 -12.59 -0.09 -1.90
N VAL A 9 -12.50 -0.94 -0.90
CA VAL A 9 -12.74 -2.38 -0.96
C VAL A 9 -13.58 -2.76 0.25
N HIS A 10 -14.75 -3.31 0.03
CA HIS A 10 -15.65 -3.74 1.11
C HIS A 10 -16.60 -4.83 0.64
N LEU A 11 -17.24 -5.53 1.59
CA LEU A 11 -18.35 -6.43 1.27
C LEU A 11 -19.59 -5.61 0.85
N SER A 12 -20.39 -6.14 -0.06
CA SER A 12 -21.73 -5.63 -0.35
C SER A 12 -22.61 -5.68 0.92
N ASP A 13 -23.68 -4.90 0.96
CA ASP A 13 -24.57 -4.80 2.13
C ASP A 13 -25.14 -6.16 2.56
N ASP A 14 -25.39 -7.04 1.59
CA ASP A 14 -25.84 -8.42 1.82
C ASP A 14 -24.70 -9.41 2.10
N GLY A 15 -23.45 -8.96 2.02
CA GLY A 15 -22.26 -9.77 2.26
C GLY A 15 -21.96 -10.83 1.20
N THR A 16 -22.65 -10.81 0.04
CA THR A 16 -22.54 -11.85 -1.01
C THR A 16 -21.61 -11.50 -2.15
N ALA A 17 -21.00 -10.31 -2.13
CA ALA A 17 -20.08 -9.83 -3.15
C ALA A 17 -19.01 -8.94 -2.53
N VAL A 18 -17.91 -8.78 -3.25
CA VAL A 18 -16.88 -7.77 -2.95
C VAL A 18 -17.08 -6.56 -3.85
N VAL A 19 -17.13 -5.37 -3.27
CA VAL A 19 -17.23 -4.11 -4.00
C VAL A 19 -15.85 -3.46 -3.99
N ILE A 20 -15.35 -3.13 -5.18
CA ILE A 20 -14.06 -2.45 -5.35
C ILE A 20 -14.23 -1.17 -6.17
N LEU A 21 -13.42 -0.16 -5.90
CA LEU A 21 -13.22 0.97 -6.80
C LEU A 21 -12.24 0.58 -7.90
N ASP A 22 -12.67 0.65 -9.17
CA ASP A 22 -11.79 0.39 -10.31
C ASP A 22 -10.74 1.48 -10.47
N GLN A 23 -9.53 1.22 -9.96
CA GLN A 23 -8.42 2.18 -9.99
C GLN A 23 -7.86 2.39 -11.40
N THR A 24 -8.19 1.54 -12.37
CA THR A 24 -7.74 1.70 -13.77
C THR A 24 -8.47 2.84 -14.47
N GLN A 25 -9.68 3.20 -14.01
CA GLN A 25 -10.50 4.28 -14.56
C GLN A 25 -10.17 5.66 -13.97
N LEU A 26 -9.46 5.69 -12.84
CA LEU A 26 -9.07 6.95 -12.20
C LEU A 26 -7.99 7.69 -13.01
N PRO A 27 -7.99 9.03 -12.99
CA PRO A 27 -8.91 9.92 -12.28
C PRO A 27 -10.21 10.25 -13.06
N ASN A 28 -10.34 9.79 -14.32
CA ASN A 28 -11.35 10.24 -15.25
C ASN A 28 -12.76 9.73 -14.93
N ARG A 29 -12.86 8.56 -14.32
CA ARG A 29 -14.14 7.94 -13.93
C ARG A 29 -14.00 7.29 -12.56
N THR A 30 -14.95 7.58 -11.67
CA THR A 30 -15.13 6.87 -10.39
C THR A 30 -16.15 5.77 -10.63
N GLN A 31 -15.67 4.53 -10.76
CA GLN A 31 -16.52 3.37 -11.05
C GLN A 31 -16.27 2.29 -10.00
N TYR A 32 -17.36 1.80 -9.40
CA TYR A 32 -17.32 0.66 -8.51
C TYR A 32 -17.72 -0.61 -9.27
N LEU A 33 -17.01 -1.69 -9.01
CA LEU A 33 -17.29 -3.03 -9.53
C LEU A 33 -17.77 -3.92 -8.39
N THR A 34 -18.69 -4.80 -8.70
CA THR A 34 -19.23 -5.80 -7.76
C THR A 34 -18.78 -7.17 -8.22
N LEU A 35 -17.84 -7.77 -7.51
CA LEU A 35 -17.21 -9.04 -7.85
C LEU A 35 -17.93 -10.19 -7.13
N ARG A 36 -18.33 -11.21 -7.87
CA ARG A 36 -19.09 -12.36 -7.35
C ARG A 36 -18.44 -13.71 -7.66
N THR A 37 -17.63 -13.77 -8.70
CA THR A 37 -17.03 -15.00 -9.17
C THR A 37 -15.51 -15.00 -9.02
N ALA A 38 -14.92 -16.19 -8.87
CA ALA A 38 -13.47 -16.32 -8.76
C ALA A 38 -12.73 -15.71 -9.96
N GLN A 39 -13.32 -15.77 -11.17
CA GLN A 39 -12.72 -15.18 -12.36
C GLN A 39 -12.71 -13.64 -12.29
N GLU A 40 -13.85 -13.02 -11.90
CA GLU A 40 -13.91 -11.55 -11.74
C GLU A 40 -12.88 -11.05 -10.70
N MET A 41 -12.76 -11.76 -9.58
CA MET A 41 -11.82 -11.46 -8.50
C MET A 41 -10.36 -11.58 -8.97
N TYR A 42 -10.05 -12.68 -9.67
CA TYR A 42 -8.75 -12.90 -10.29
C TYR A 42 -8.39 -11.78 -11.27
N ASP A 43 -9.30 -11.47 -12.19
CA ASP A 43 -9.09 -10.45 -13.23
C ASP A 43 -8.91 -9.05 -12.62
N ALA A 44 -9.65 -8.72 -11.56
CA ALA A 44 -9.54 -7.45 -10.85
C ALA A 44 -8.15 -7.24 -10.24
N ILE A 45 -7.55 -8.28 -9.66
CA ILE A 45 -6.20 -8.23 -9.10
C ILE A 45 -5.15 -8.19 -10.22
N GLN A 46 -5.29 -9.05 -11.23
CA GLN A 46 -4.33 -9.17 -12.33
C GLN A 46 -4.26 -7.88 -13.17
N SER A 47 -5.42 -7.27 -13.48
CA SER A 47 -5.52 -6.06 -14.31
C SER A 47 -5.27 -4.77 -13.54
N LEU A 48 -4.96 -4.83 -12.24
CA LEU A 48 -4.74 -3.69 -11.35
C LEU A 48 -6.00 -2.82 -11.13
N GLN A 49 -7.20 -3.36 -11.28
CA GLN A 49 -8.44 -2.70 -10.87
C GLN A 49 -8.44 -2.47 -9.35
N VAL A 50 -7.87 -3.43 -8.60
CA VAL A 50 -7.44 -3.27 -7.21
C VAL A 50 -5.92 -3.44 -7.14
N ARG A 51 -5.22 -2.53 -6.46
CA ARG A 51 -3.76 -2.52 -6.36
C ARG A 51 -3.29 -1.89 -5.04
N GLY A 52 -1.99 -2.03 -4.74
CA GLY A 52 -1.40 -1.67 -3.44
C GLY A 52 -1.33 -2.89 -2.53
N ALA A 53 -0.17 -3.09 -1.90
CA ALA A 53 0.08 -4.35 -1.20
C ALA A 53 -0.96 -4.66 -0.10
N PRO A 54 -1.33 -3.75 0.83
CA PRO A 54 -2.37 -4.02 1.81
C PRO A 54 -3.76 -4.16 1.18
N CYS A 55 -4.12 -3.28 0.25
CA CYS A 55 -5.44 -3.28 -0.40
C CYS A 55 -5.73 -4.60 -1.12
N ILE A 56 -4.72 -5.18 -1.82
CA ILE A 56 -4.86 -6.49 -2.47
C ILE A 56 -5.09 -7.59 -1.43
N GLY A 57 -4.42 -7.55 -0.29
CA GLY A 57 -4.60 -8.51 0.79
C GLY A 57 -6.01 -8.44 1.39
N ILE A 58 -6.52 -7.25 1.64
CA ILE A 58 -7.89 -7.02 2.11
C ILE A 58 -8.91 -7.54 1.08
N CYS A 59 -8.73 -7.21 -0.19
CA CYS A 59 -9.59 -7.70 -1.27
C CYS A 59 -9.61 -9.23 -1.29
N ALA A 60 -8.44 -9.88 -1.29
CA ALA A 60 -8.34 -11.33 -1.32
C ALA A 60 -8.99 -12.03 -0.11
N ALA A 61 -8.92 -11.42 1.07
CA ALA A 61 -9.60 -11.95 2.24
C ALA A 61 -11.13 -11.91 2.07
N TYR A 62 -11.68 -10.80 1.57
CA TYR A 62 -13.10 -10.69 1.24
C TYR A 62 -13.49 -11.63 0.10
N ASP A 63 -12.67 -11.72 -0.96
CA ASP A 63 -12.88 -12.60 -2.11
C ASP A 63 -13.02 -14.06 -1.65
N LEU A 64 -12.08 -14.54 -0.83
CA LEU A 64 -12.10 -15.91 -0.34
C LEU A 64 -13.32 -16.18 0.56
N TYR A 65 -13.74 -15.21 1.38
CA TYR A 65 -14.98 -15.34 2.16
C TYR A 65 -16.22 -15.43 1.25
N VAL A 66 -16.35 -14.58 0.23
CA VAL A 66 -17.48 -14.62 -0.71
C VAL A 66 -17.53 -15.93 -1.47
N LEU A 67 -16.38 -16.45 -1.93
CA LEU A 67 -16.29 -17.75 -2.60
C LEU A 67 -16.63 -18.91 -1.65
N ALA A 68 -16.25 -18.83 -0.39
CA ALA A 68 -16.57 -19.84 0.61
C ALA A 68 -18.10 -19.98 0.83
N GLN A 69 -18.85 -18.89 0.73
CA GLN A 69 -20.31 -18.91 0.84
C GLN A 69 -20.99 -19.69 -0.31
N GLN A 70 -20.34 -19.72 -1.48
CA GLN A 70 -20.86 -20.38 -2.68
C GLN A 70 -20.59 -21.88 -2.69
N ALA A 71 -19.83 -22.41 -1.72
CA ALA A 71 -19.55 -23.82 -1.63
C ALA A 71 -20.82 -24.61 -1.27
N ASP A 72 -21.01 -25.76 -1.95
CA ASP A 72 -22.16 -26.63 -1.73
C ASP A 72 -22.32 -26.99 -0.24
N ALA A 73 -23.51 -26.78 0.29
CA ALA A 73 -23.85 -27.09 1.68
C ALA A 73 -23.69 -28.59 2.02
N ALA A 74 -23.72 -29.49 1.03
CA ALA A 74 -23.55 -30.93 1.21
C ALA A 74 -22.08 -31.37 1.34
N LEU A 75 -21.09 -30.52 1.07
CA LEU A 75 -19.68 -30.88 1.18
C LEU A 75 -19.31 -31.29 2.62
N SER A 76 -18.48 -32.32 2.76
CA SER A 76 -17.88 -32.62 4.07
C SER A 76 -16.97 -31.49 4.55
N ALA A 77 -16.63 -31.50 5.83
CA ALA A 77 -15.70 -30.53 6.39
C ALA A 77 -14.33 -30.55 5.72
N ALA A 78 -13.86 -31.72 5.31
CA ALA A 78 -12.59 -31.89 4.62
C ALA A 78 -12.65 -31.40 3.15
N ASP A 79 -13.74 -31.73 2.44
CA ASP A 79 -13.92 -31.30 1.06
C ASP A 79 -14.10 -29.78 0.96
N PHE A 80 -14.79 -29.18 1.92
CA PHE A 80 -14.90 -27.72 2.02
C PHE A 80 -13.52 -27.05 2.15
N LEU A 81 -12.65 -27.54 3.06
CA LEU A 81 -11.28 -27.00 3.22
C LEU A 81 -10.45 -27.25 1.97
N SER A 82 -10.60 -28.40 1.31
CA SER A 82 -9.91 -28.65 0.04
C SER A 82 -10.31 -27.65 -1.03
N LYS A 83 -11.61 -27.38 -1.16
CA LYS A 83 -12.14 -26.39 -2.11
C LYS A 83 -11.67 -24.97 -1.78
N LEU A 84 -11.65 -24.62 -0.51
CA LEU A 84 -11.18 -23.30 -0.04
C LEU A 84 -9.70 -23.10 -0.39
N ARG A 85 -8.84 -24.11 -0.20
CA ARG A 85 -7.44 -24.09 -0.60
C ARG A 85 -7.28 -23.93 -2.12
N GLU A 86 -8.07 -24.66 -2.91
CA GLU A 86 -8.05 -24.52 -4.37
C GLU A 86 -8.37 -23.09 -4.81
N GLN A 87 -9.38 -22.46 -4.20
CA GLN A 87 -9.76 -21.08 -4.49
C GLN A 87 -8.68 -20.09 -4.06
N ALA A 88 -8.06 -20.29 -2.89
CA ALA A 88 -6.96 -19.47 -2.42
C ALA A 88 -5.75 -19.55 -3.37
N GLU A 89 -5.36 -20.74 -3.82
CA GLU A 89 -4.27 -20.92 -4.80
C GLU A 89 -4.60 -20.26 -6.13
N TYR A 90 -5.84 -20.36 -6.59
CA TYR A 90 -6.28 -19.69 -7.80
C TYR A 90 -6.14 -18.16 -7.70
N LEU A 91 -6.65 -17.54 -6.63
CA LEU A 91 -6.50 -16.10 -6.40
C LEU A 91 -5.03 -15.69 -6.26
N ALA A 92 -4.22 -16.46 -5.53
CA ALA A 92 -2.79 -16.20 -5.37
C ALA A 92 -2.02 -16.19 -6.70
N SER A 93 -2.45 -17.03 -7.65
CA SER A 93 -1.82 -17.11 -8.98
C SER A 93 -2.04 -15.87 -9.85
N SER A 94 -2.99 -14.98 -9.50
CA SER A 94 -3.21 -13.71 -10.20
C SER A 94 -2.01 -12.76 -10.12
N ARG A 95 -1.28 -12.78 -8.97
CA ARG A 95 -0.04 -12.04 -8.78
C ARG A 95 0.92 -12.79 -7.84
N PRO A 96 1.70 -13.74 -8.36
CA PRO A 96 2.53 -14.65 -7.54
C PRO A 96 3.58 -13.95 -6.66
N THR A 97 3.98 -12.72 -7.01
CA THR A 97 4.97 -11.92 -6.28
C THR A 97 4.36 -11.02 -5.19
N ALA A 98 3.03 -10.95 -5.10
CA ALA A 98 2.35 -10.09 -4.14
C ALA A 98 2.29 -10.74 -2.74
N VAL A 99 3.22 -10.38 -1.87
CA VAL A 99 3.39 -10.97 -0.52
C VAL A 99 2.11 -10.85 0.31
N ASN A 100 1.47 -9.69 0.33
CA ASN A 100 0.26 -9.46 1.13
C ASN A 100 -0.96 -10.25 0.61
N LEU A 101 -1.04 -10.52 -0.69
CA LEU A 101 -2.05 -11.39 -1.26
C LEU A 101 -1.96 -12.80 -0.65
N ARG A 102 -0.77 -13.41 -0.71
CA ARG A 102 -0.53 -14.74 -0.15
C ARG A 102 -0.76 -14.75 1.37
N TRP A 103 -0.21 -13.79 2.08
CA TRP A 103 -0.37 -13.68 3.53
C TRP A 103 -1.83 -13.64 3.97
N ALA A 104 -2.67 -12.84 3.30
CA ALA A 104 -4.09 -12.73 3.65
C ALA A 104 -4.83 -14.04 3.40
N LEU A 105 -4.58 -14.68 2.25
CA LEU A 105 -5.18 -15.97 1.92
C LEU A 105 -4.75 -17.07 2.91
N ASP A 106 -3.46 -17.15 3.26
CA ASP A 106 -2.94 -18.12 4.21
C ASP A 106 -3.55 -17.89 5.62
N ARG A 107 -3.70 -16.64 6.05
CA ARG A 107 -4.36 -16.29 7.30
C ARG A 107 -5.82 -16.72 7.34
N MET A 108 -6.55 -16.52 6.25
CA MET A 108 -7.94 -16.97 6.09
C MET A 108 -8.04 -18.50 6.13
N LEU A 109 -7.14 -19.21 5.45
CA LEU A 109 -7.09 -20.67 5.49
C LEU A 109 -6.80 -21.19 6.90
N GLN A 110 -5.84 -20.59 7.59
CA GLN A 110 -5.50 -20.96 8.97
C GLN A 110 -6.69 -20.79 9.92
N ALA A 111 -7.44 -19.69 9.80
CA ALA A 111 -8.63 -19.45 10.59
C ALA A 111 -9.70 -20.53 10.34
N ALA A 112 -9.94 -20.90 9.07
CA ALA A 112 -10.87 -21.96 8.71
C ALA A 112 -10.43 -23.35 9.21
N GLU A 113 -9.13 -23.65 9.21
CA GLU A 113 -8.55 -24.93 9.68
C GLU A 113 -8.64 -25.11 11.19
N GLN A 114 -8.52 -24.02 11.95
CA GLN A 114 -8.64 -24.04 13.41
C GLN A 114 -10.11 -24.23 13.86
N CYS A 115 -11.08 -24.02 12.99
CA CYS A 115 -12.49 -24.21 13.29
C CYS A 115 -12.92 -25.65 13.00
N ALA A 116 -13.33 -26.37 14.06
CA ALA A 116 -13.71 -27.80 13.95
C ALA A 116 -15.05 -28.00 13.22
N ASP A 117 -16.05 -27.13 13.51
CA ASP A 117 -17.36 -27.23 12.90
C ASP A 117 -17.44 -26.46 11.59
N ARG A 118 -17.97 -27.11 10.54
CA ARG A 118 -18.20 -26.49 9.26
C ARG A 118 -19.19 -25.34 9.30
N ALA A 119 -20.25 -25.46 10.11
CA ALA A 119 -21.28 -24.43 10.23
C ALA A 119 -20.70 -23.11 10.73
N ASP A 120 -19.70 -23.18 11.61
CA ASP A 120 -19.05 -22.01 12.19
C ASP A 120 -17.98 -21.40 11.29
N ARG A 121 -17.45 -22.17 10.31
CA ARG A 121 -16.35 -21.72 9.43
C ARG A 121 -16.71 -20.47 8.62
N LEU A 122 -17.94 -20.36 8.15
CA LEU A 122 -18.34 -19.16 7.40
C LEU A 122 -18.37 -17.92 8.29
N SER A 123 -18.81 -18.05 9.55
CA SER A 123 -18.74 -16.93 10.49
C SER A 123 -17.30 -16.59 10.85
N VAL A 124 -16.43 -17.60 11.07
CA VAL A 124 -15.00 -17.41 11.32
C VAL A 124 -14.34 -16.69 10.15
N LEU A 125 -14.58 -17.12 8.93
CA LEU A 125 -14.01 -16.48 7.72
C LEU A 125 -14.49 -15.03 7.56
N ARG A 126 -15.78 -14.78 7.85
CA ARG A 126 -16.34 -13.43 7.82
C ARG A 126 -15.66 -12.53 8.86
N ASP A 127 -15.55 -13.00 10.07
CA ASP A 127 -14.96 -12.23 11.16
C ASP A 127 -13.46 -11.98 10.92
N GLU A 128 -12.76 -12.96 10.32
CA GLU A 128 -11.35 -12.86 10.00
C GLU A 128 -11.08 -11.85 8.86
N CYS A 129 -11.84 -11.87 7.76
CA CYS A 129 -11.66 -10.89 6.69
C CYS A 129 -11.96 -9.46 7.18
N ILE A 130 -12.94 -9.29 8.05
CA ILE A 130 -13.24 -8.01 8.71
C ILE A 130 -12.09 -7.60 9.65
N ALA A 131 -11.50 -8.55 10.39
CA ALA A 131 -10.38 -8.30 11.29
C ALA A 131 -9.15 -7.82 10.50
N ILE A 132 -8.80 -8.49 9.40
CA ILE A 132 -7.71 -8.07 8.50
C ILE A 132 -7.88 -6.62 8.06
N HIS A 133 -9.09 -6.23 7.63
CA HIS A 133 -9.35 -4.85 7.21
C HIS A 133 -9.26 -3.85 8.38
N LYS A 134 -9.84 -4.16 9.52
CA LYS A 134 -9.79 -3.30 10.72
C LYS A 134 -8.36 -3.11 11.25
N GLU A 135 -7.56 -4.17 11.22
CA GLU A 135 -6.15 -4.11 11.61
C GLU A 135 -5.37 -3.17 10.68
N ASP A 136 -5.59 -3.26 9.37
CA ASP A 136 -4.95 -2.36 8.42
C ASP A 136 -5.34 -0.89 8.66
N ILE A 137 -6.63 -0.61 8.91
CA ILE A 137 -7.09 0.74 9.29
C ILE A 137 -6.35 1.25 10.53
N SER A 138 -6.21 0.40 11.56
CA SER A 138 -5.53 0.76 12.80
C SER A 138 -4.03 0.99 12.59
N MET A 139 -3.37 0.14 11.78
CA MET A 139 -1.97 0.32 11.42
C MET A 139 -1.75 1.62 10.65
N CYS A 140 -2.56 1.88 9.62
CA CYS A 140 -2.49 3.12 8.83
C CYS A 140 -2.68 4.35 9.72
N ARG A 141 -3.63 4.30 10.67
CA ARG A 141 -3.84 5.38 11.63
C ARG A 141 -2.61 5.63 12.51
N SER A 142 -2.00 4.57 13.07
CA SER A 142 -0.81 4.72 13.90
C SER A 142 0.38 5.26 13.10
N ILE A 143 0.60 4.78 11.87
CA ILE A 143 1.61 5.32 10.97
C ILE A 143 1.35 6.80 10.68
N ALA A 144 0.09 7.19 10.46
CA ALA A 144 -0.29 8.58 10.21
C ALA A 144 0.02 9.48 11.41
N GLU A 145 -0.26 9.03 12.64
CA GLU A 145 0.05 9.77 13.88
C GLU A 145 1.57 10.00 14.03
N TYR A 146 2.37 8.93 13.90
CA TYR A 146 3.83 9.04 13.97
C TYR A 146 4.39 9.89 12.83
N GLY A 147 3.89 9.73 11.61
CA GLY A 147 4.32 10.54 10.47
C GLY A 147 3.96 12.01 10.62
N LEU A 148 2.78 12.32 11.17
CA LEU A 148 2.36 13.71 11.42
C LEU A 148 3.25 14.41 12.43
N SER A 149 3.80 13.70 13.42
CA SER A 149 4.74 14.25 14.39
C SER A 149 6.07 14.72 13.79
N LEU A 150 6.37 14.38 12.55
CA LEU A 150 7.60 14.72 11.83
C LEU A 150 7.52 16.04 11.07
N VAL A 151 6.34 16.63 10.96
CA VAL A 151 6.05 17.80 10.13
C VAL A 151 5.19 18.80 10.88
N LYS A 152 5.08 20.01 10.35
CA LYS A 152 4.34 21.13 10.96
C LYS A 152 3.26 21.63 10.01
N ASP A 153 2.30 22.36 10.55
CA ASP A 153 1.34 23.11 9.76
C ASP A 153 2.07 24.08 8.81
N GLY A 154 1.66 24.08 7.55
CA GLY A 154 2.25 24.90 6.49
C GLY A 154 3.45 24.27 5.77
N ASP A 155 3.93 23.10 6.19
CA ASP A 155 5.04 22.44 5.51
C ASP A 155 4.66 21.98 4.08
N GLY A 156 5.63 22.11 3.16
CA GLY A 156 5.58 21.50 1.83
C GLY A 156 6.11 20.07 1.87
N ILE A 157 5.35 19.15 1.31
CA ILE A 157 5.69 17.71 1.33
C ILE A 157 5.81 17.19 -0.08
N LEU A 158 6.91 16.48 -0.39
CA LEU A 158 7.04 15.77 -1.66
C LEU A 158 6.74 14.28 -1.45
N THR A 159 5.97 13.71 -2.37
CA THR A 159 5.67 12.28 -2.37
C THR A 159 5.86 11.67 -3.76
N HIS A 160 6.17 10.38 -3.81
CA HIS A 160 6.40 9.61 -5.01
C HIS A 160 5.56 8.32 -5.00
N CYS A 161 4.97 7.96 -6.13
CA CYS A 161 4.04 6.85 -6.30
C CYS A 161 2.69 7.09 -5.58
N ASN A 162 2.07 6.03 -5.08
CA ASN A 162 0.81 6.09 -4.36
C ASN A 162 0.82 5.13 -3.17
N ALA A 163 0.84 5.69 -1.99
CA ALA A 163 0.73 5.01 -0.71
C ALA A 163 -0.34 5.69 0.18
N GLY A 164 -1.47 5.97 -0.42
CA GLY A 164 -2.65 6.54 0.21
C GLY A 164 -3.77 5.51 0.43
N PRO A 165 -4.99 5.96 0.75
CA PRO A 165 -6.16 5.12 0.96
C PRO A 165 -6.40 4.09 -0.15
N LEU A 166 -6.20 4.46 -1.42
CA LEU A 166 -6.37 3.54 -2.56
C LEU A 166 -5.41 2.33 -2.55
N ALA A 167 -4.26 2.46 -1.90
CA ALA A 167 -3.26 1.39 -1.83
C ALA A 167 -3.39 0.53 -0.57
N THR A 168 -4.15 0.97 0.40
CA THR A 168 -4.32 0.36 1.73
C THR A 168 -5.80 0.36 2.11
N SER A 169 -6.10 0.84 3.30
CA SER A 169 -7.43 1.22 3.76
C SER A 169 -7.30 2.58 4.42
N ARG A 170 -8.34 3.35 4.55
CA ARG A 170 -8.39 4.69 5.17
C ARG A 170 -7.02 5.31 5.48
N TYR A 171 -6.83 6.58 5.37
CA TYR A 171 -5.58 7.32 5.58
C TYR A 171 -4.44 6.96 4.60
N GLY A 172 -4.12 5.69 4.38
CA GLY A 172 -2.89 5.30 3.71
C GLY A 172 -1.68 5.25 4.65
N THR A 173 -0.50 4.94 4.13
CA THR A 173 0.76 5.01 4.87
C THR A 173 1.45 6.36 4.67
N ALA A 174 2.09 6.60 3.51
CA ALA A 174 2.80 7.86 3.27
C ALA A 174 1.87 9.08 3.15
N LEU A 175 0.65 8.91 2.66
CA LEU A 175 -0.33 9.99 2.63
C LEU A 175 -1.13 10.11 3.93
N GLY A 176 -1.04 9.13 4.81
CA GLY A 176 -1.75 9.11 6.09
C GLY A 176 -1.54 10.36 6.95
N PRO A 177 -0.30 10.81 7.17
CA PRO A 177 -0.04 12.04 7.92
C PRO A 177 -0.72 13.28 7.32
N LEU A 178 -0.85 13.33 6.00
CA LEU A 178 -1.45 14.46 5.28
C LEU A 178 -2.97 14.50 5.48
N PHE A 179 -3.64 13.35 5.40
CA PHE A 179 -5.08 13.24 5.68
C PHE A 179 -5.40 13.50 7.14
N LEU A 180 -4.62 12.92 8.05
CA LEU A 180 -4.79 13.15 9.48
C LEU A 180 -4.52 14.61 9.86
N GLY A 181 -3.46 15.21 9.31
CA GLY A 181 -3.16 16.63 9.50
C GLY A 181 -4.30 17.51 9.00
N LYS A 182 -4.88 17.19 7.84
CA LYS A 182 -6.06 17.90 7.32
C LYS A 182 -7.27 17.80 8.26
N GLU A 183 -7.53 16.65 8.85
CA GLU A 183 -8.57 16.48 9.87
C GLU A 183 -8.31 17.36 11.11
N ARG A 184 -7.04 17.62 11.43
CA ARG A 184 -6.60 18.48 12.55
C ARG A 184 -6.40 19.95 12.18
N GLY A 185 -6.76 20.33 10.95
CA GLY A 185 -6.70 21.71 10.49
C GLY A 185 -5.36 22.15 9.91
N TYR A 186 -4.42 21.24 9.68
CA TYR A 186 -3.14 21.54 9.02
C TYR A 186 -3.36 21.86 7.53
N ASN A 187 -2.54 22.76 7.01
CA ASN A 187 -2.57 23.21 5.63
C ASN A 187 -1.23 22.85 4.95
N PHE A 188 -1.12 21.61 4.49
CA PHE A 188 0.04 21.16 3.72
C PHE A 188 -0.05 21.62 2.28
N HIS A 189 1.12 21.87 1.66
CA HIS A 189 1.26 21.94 0.22
C HIS A 189 2.01 20.70 -0.28
N VAL A 190 1.37 19.87 -1.11
CA VAL A 190 1.95 18.59 -1.50
C VAL A 190 2.42 18.64 -2.96
N PHE A 191 3.67 18.28 -3.19
CA PHE A 191 4.21 18.02 -4.51
C PHE A 191 4.15 16.51 -4.79
N SER A 192 3.36 16.13 -5.78
CA SER A 192 3.23 14.72 -6.19
C SER A 192 3.99 14.50 -7.49
N ASP A 193 5.04 13.70 -7.46
CA ASP A 193 5.69 13.19 -8.65
C ASP A 193 4.69 12.39 -9.49
N GLU A 194 4.67 12.57 -10.82
CA GLU A 194 3.76 11.83 -11.70
C GLU A 194 3.98 10.32 -11.66
N THR A 195 5.20 9.89 -11.37
CA THR A 195 5.63 8.48 -11.21
C THR A 195 5.51 7.68 -12.51
N ARG A 196 6.39 7.96 -13.46
CA ARG A 196 6.51 7.18 -14.70
C ARG A 196 6.92 5.71 -14.41
N PRO A 197 6.54 4.71 -15.24
CA PRO A 197 5.68 4.84 -16.43
C PRO A 197 4.18 4.71 -16.13
N LEU A 198 3.76 4.19 -14.97
CA LEU A 198 2.33 3.88 -14.69
C LEU A 198 1.54 5.04 -14.10
N LEU A 199 2.17 6.17 -13.84
CA LEU A 199 1.58 7.44 -13.44
C LEU A 199 0.72 7.35 -12.15
N GLN A 200 1.17 6.55 -11.16
CA GLN A 200 0.44 6.41 -9.89
C GLN A 200 0.31 7.73 -9.13
N GLY A 201 1.37 8.57 -9.16
CA GLY A 201 1.33 9.90 -8.56
C GLY A 201 0.35 10.82 -9.26
N ALA A 202 0.37 10.84 -10.60
CA ALA A 202 -0.56 11.66 -11.38
C ALA A 202 -2.01 11.20 -11.27
N ARG A 203 -2.24 9.89 -11.38
CA ARG A 203 -3.59 9.34 -11.52
C ARG A 203 -4.28 9.06 -10.19
N LEU A 204 -3.52 8.67 -9.18
CA LEU A 204 -4.05 8.21 -7.90
C LEU A 204 -3.74 9.19 -6.78
N THR A 205 -2.48 9.51 -6.52
CA THR A 205 -2.08 10.39 -5.41
C THR A 205 -2.67 11.78 -5.54
N SER A 206 -2.54 12.42 -6.71
CA SER A 206 -3.12 13.74 -6.91
C SER A 206 -4.66 13.73 -6.81
N TYR A 207 -5.29 12.64 -7.28
CA TYR A 207 -6.73 12.45 -7.14
C TYR A 207 -7.14 12.34 -5.67
N GLU A 208 -6.47 11.49 -4.87
CA GLU A 208 -6.76 11.30 -3.45
C GLU A 208 -6.61 12.61 -2.67
N LEU A 209 -5.48 13.28 -2.81
CA LEU A 209 -5.18 14.51 -2.10
C LEU A 209 -6.17 15.62 -2.46
N SER A 210 -6.45 15.81 -3.76
CA SER A 210 -7.42 16.80 -4.25
C SER A 210 -8.82 16.53 -3.72
N ARG A 211 -9.29 15.28 -3.76
CA ARG A 211 -10.59 14.89 -3.21
C ARG A 211 -10.65 15.04 -1.70
N GLY A 212 -9.53 14.81 -1.00
CA GLY A 212 -9.39 15.05 0.44
C GLY A 212 -9.30 16.54 0.83
N GLY A 213 -9.34 17.45 -0.13
CA GLY A 213 -9.23 18.90 0.10
C GLY A 213 -7.85 19.34 0.55
N ILE A 214 -6.80 18.58 0.19
CA ILE A 214 -5.39 18.90 0.44
C ILE A 214 -4.84 19.59 -0.80
N ASP A 215 -4.12 20.70 -0.60
CA ASP A 215 -3.50 21.43 -1.71
C ASP A 215 -2.36 20.58 -2.32
N VAL A 216 -2.49 20.27 -3.60
CA VAL A 216 -1.56 19.40 -4.32
C VAL A 216 -1.15 19.98 -5.66
N THR A 217 0.14 19.97 -5.93
CA THR A 217 0.74 20.28 -7.22
C THR A 217 1.33 19.01 -7.84
N LEU A 218 0.82 18.61 -8.98
CA LEU A 218 1.38 17.53 -9.78
C LEU A 218 2.62 18.03 -10.52
N ILE A 219 3.72 17.29 -10.43
CA ILE A 219 4.97 17.59 -11.12
C ILE A 219 5.47 16.37 -11.92
N CYS A 220 6.25 16.60 -12.97
CA CYS A 220 7.01 15.52 -13.60
C CYS A 220 8.12 15.05 -12.66
N ASP A 221 8.48 13.76 -12.73
CA ASP A 221 9.48 13.14 -11.83
C ASP A 221 10.80 13.89 -11.80
N ASN A 222 11.21 14.47 -12.94
CA ASN A 222 12.46 15.24 -13.05
C ASN A 222 12.39 16.66 -12.47
N MET A 223 11.22 17.10 -11.99
CA MET A 223 11.04 18.44 -11.39
C MET A 223 11.26 18.44 -9.86
N ALA A 224 11.38 17.26 -9.22
CA ALA A 224 11.62 17.14 -7.78
C ALA A 224 12.83 17.99 -7.30
N SER A 225 13.93 17.98 -8.07
CA SER A 225 15.12 18.79 -7.80
C SER A 225 14.81 20.30 -7.75
N LEU A 226 13.95 20.79 -8.64
CA LEU A 226 13.65 22.23 -8.72
C LEU A 226 12.80 22.68 -7.53
N VAL A 227 11.75 21.94 -7.16
CA VAL A 227 10.91 22.32 -6.02
C VAL A 227 11.66 22.24 -4.69
N MET A 228 12.59 21.27 -4.55
CA MET A 228 13.48 21.17 -3.39
C MET A 228 14.45 22.34 -3.35
N LYS A 229 15.10 22.69 -4.48
CA LYS A 229 16.01 23.83 -4.59
C LYS A 229 15.34 25.14 -4.21
N ASN A 230 14.06 25.31 -4.56
CA ASN A 230 13.31 26.52 -4.24
C ASN A 230 12.92 26.63 -2.76
N GLY A 231 13.22 25.61 -1.93
CA GLY A 231 12.86 25.57 -0.52
C GLY A 231 11.36 25.32 -0.27
N TRP A 232 10.65 24.78 -1.26
CA TRP A 232 9.22 24.55 -1.15
C TRP A 232 8.87 23.21 -0.49
N VAL A 233 9.86 22.35 -0.25
CA VAL A 233 9.72 21.04 0.35
C VAL A 233 10.47 20.97 1.67
N GLN A 234 9.77 20.64 2.75
CA GLN A 234 10.32 20.49 4.10
C GLN A 234 10.53 19.02 4.48
N ALA A 235 9.80 18.08 3.84
CA ALA A 235 9.99 16.65 4.03
C ALA A 235 9.54 15.86 2.79
N CYS A 236 10.13 14.68 2.62
CA CYS A 236 9.66 13.69 1.64
C CYS A 236 9.03 12.52 2.38
N PHE A 237 7.79 12.15 1.99
CA PHE A 237 7.06 10.98 2.48
C PHE A 237 6.79 10.00 1.35
N VAL A 238 7.33 8.80 1.46
CA VAL A 238 7.10 7.72 0.48
C VAL A 238 6.67 6.43 1.16
N GLY A 239 5.92 5.60 0.46
CA GLY A 239 5.64 4.24 0.90
C GLY A 239 6.84 3.31 0.70
N CYS A 240 6.62 2.01 0.93
CA CYS A 240 7.59 0.97 0.61
C CYS A 240 6.87 -0.31 0.17
N ASP A 241 7.53 -1.04 -0.72
CA ASP A 241 7.12 -2.40 -1.10
C ASP A 241 7.86 -3.44 -0.24
N ARG A 242 9.12 -3.18 0.12
CA ARG A 242 9.91 -4.02 1.05
C ARG A 242 11.02 -3.21 1.71
N VAL A 243 11.29 -3.51 2.97
CA VAL A 243 12.43 -2.98 3.73
C VAL A 243 13.30 -4.13 4.20
N ALA A 244 14.61 -4.06 3.91
CA ALA A 244 15.60 -5.03 4.36
C ALA A 244 16.02 -4.80 5.82
N ALA A 245 16.68 -5.78 6.45
CA ALA A 245 17.10 -5.73 7.84
C ALA A 245 18.07 -4.58 8.17
N ASN A 246 18.84 -4.12 7.19
CA ASN A 246 19.74 -2.96 7.35
C ASN A 246 19.03 -1.61 7.16
N GLY A 247 17.75 -1.60 6.78
CA GLY A 247 16.96 -0.38 6.54
C GLY A 247 16.93 0.09 5.08
N ASP A 248 17.57 -0.60 4.14
CA ASP A 248 17.41 -0.33 2.71
C ASP A 248 15.97 -0.58 2.32
N ALA A 249 15.38 0.32 1.53
CA ALA A 249 13.97 0.27 1.19
C ALA A 249 13.72 0.21 -0.31
N ALA A 250 13.06 -0.85 -0.77
CA ALA A 250 12.54 -0.94 -2.13
C ALA A 250 11.18 -0.25 -2.22
N ASN A 251 11.04 0.60 -3.22
CA ASN A 251 9.77 1.26 -3.55
C ASN A 251 9.72 1.52 -5.06
N LYS A 252 8.63 2.09 -5.53
CA LYS A 252 8.41 2.41 -6.94
C LYS A 252 9.62 3.10 -7.55
N ILE A 253 10.00 2.63 -8.77
CA ILE A 253 11.12 3.21 -9.55
C ILE A 253 11.09 4.74 -9.53
N GLY A 254 12.23 5.36 -9.26
CA GLY A 254 12.40 6.81 -9.08
C GLY A 254 12.55 7.25 -7.62
N THR A 255 12.14 6.44 -6.65
CA THR A 255 12.20 6.75 -5.22
C THR A 255 13.64 7.00 -4.75
N SER A 256 14.61 6.19 -5.17
CA SER A 256 16.02 6.38 -4.82
C SER A 256 16.57 7.70 -5.34
N GLY A 257 16.14 8.13 -6.53
CA GLY A 257 16.48 9.44 -7.09
C GLY A 257 15.97 10.60 -6.23
N VAL A 258 14.73 10.52 -5.76
CA VAL A 258 14.15 11.50 -4.82
C VAL A 258 14.93 11.56 -3.50
N ALA A 259 15.31 10.39 -2.95
CA ALA A 259 16.10 10.33 -1.71
C ALA A 259 17.49 10.98 -1.85
N ILE A 260 18.16 10.74 -2.99
CA ILE A 260 19.44 11.37 -3.31
C ILE A 260 19.29 12.91 -3.39
N LEU A 261 18.24 13.39 -4.06
CA LEU A 261 17.96 14.83 -4.17
C LEU A 261 17.64 15.42 -2.79
N ALA A 262 16.80 14.75 -1.99
CA ALA A 262 16.48 15.17 -0.63
C ALA A 262 17.74 15.31 0.22
N LYS A 263 18.65 14.31 0.17
CA LYS A 263 19.94 14.36 0.86
C LYS A 263 20.80 15.55 0.40
N HIS A 264 20.87 15.80 -0.90
CA HIS A 264 21.61 16.91 -1.48
C HIS A 264 21.11 18.27 -0.98
N TYR A 265 19.81 18.45 -0.87
CA TYR A 265 19.17 19.70 -0.40
C TYR A 265 18.96 19.77 1.11
N GLY A 266 19.39 18.74 1.87
CA GLY A 266 19.24 18.70 3.34
C GLY A 266 17.81 18.52 3.83
N ILE A 267 16.94 17.92 2.99
CA ILE A 267 15.55 17.67 3.28
C ILE A 267 15.41 16.24 3.88
N PRO A 268 14.72 16.05 5.01
CA PRO A 268 14.51 14.74 5.56
C PRO A 268 13.64 13.88 4.65
N PHE A 269 14.07 12.62 4.47
CA PHE A 269 13.39 11.62 3.65
C PHE A 269 12.89 10.48 4.53
N TYR A 270 11.58 10.23 4.54
CA TYR A 270 10.94 9.25 5.38
C TYR A 270 10.25 8.17 4.56
N VAL A 271 10.41 6.93 4.99
CA VAL A 271 9.72 5.76 4.45
C VAL A 271 8.62 5.36 5.43
N LEU A 272 7.37 5.29 4.97
CA LEU A 272 6.21 4.99 5.81
C LEU A 272 5.54 3.70 5.33
N GLY A 273 5.52 2.68 6.19
CA GLY A 273 4.93 1.38 5.87
C GLY A 273 4.76 0.51 7.10
N PRO A 274 3.82 -0.46 7.05
CA PRO A 274 3.60 -1.36 8.16
C PRO A 274 4.75 -2.36 8.33
N THR A 275 4.88 -2.91 9.53
CA THR A 275 5.91 -3.94 9.80
C THR A 275 5.81 -5.16 8.90
N SER A 276 4.66 -5.40 8.27
CA SER A 276 4.48 -6.47 7.28
C SER A 276 5.28 -6.28 6.00
N THR A 277 5.79 -5.07 5.73
CA THR A 277 6.67 -4.78 4.59
C THR A 277 8.16 -4.97 4.92
N ILE A 278 8.48 -5.19 6.19
CA ILE A 278 9.87 -5.35 6.67
C ILE A 278 10.24 -6.83 6.69
N ASP A 279 11.32 -7.19 5.99
CA ASP A 279 11.83 -8.54 5.92
C ASP A 279 13.20 -8.61 6.62
N LEU A 280 13.20 -9.06 7.87
CA LEU A 280 14.43 -9.21 8.66
C LEU A 280 15.34 -10.37 8.18
N ASN A 281 14.84 -11.24 7.28
CA ASN A 281 15.65 -12.30 6.67
C ASN A 281 16.37 -11.81 5.39
N CYS A 282 15.96 -10.68 4.84
CA CYS A 282 16.63 -10.00 3.74
C CYS A 282 17.70 -9.07 4.33
N ALA A 283 18.97 -9.41 4.20
CA ALA A 283 20.06 -8.72 4.90
C ALA A 283 20.21 -7.26 4.41
N THR A 284 20.21 -7.06 3.10
CA THR A 284 20.45 -5.77 2.44
C THR A 284 19.50 -5.57 1.26
N GLY A 285 19.43 -4.37 0.76
CA GLY A 285 18.63 -4.03 -0.42
C GLY A 285 19.08 -4.74 -1.69
N GLU A 286 20.33 -5.18 -1.77
CA GLU A 286 20.83 -5.94 -2.93
C GLU A 286 20.19 -7.32 -3.05
N ASP A 287 19.71 -7.87 -1.94
CA ASP A 287 19.04 -9.16 -1.87
C ASP A 287 17.55 -9.07 -2.25
N ILE A 288 17.00 -7.87 -2.45
CA ILE A 288 15.60 -7.66 -2.82
C ILE A 288 15.40 -7.93 -4.32
N PRO A 289 14.59 -8.93 -4.71
CA PRO A 289 14.32 -9.18 -6.12
C PRO A 289 13.50 -8.04 -6.74
N ILE A 290 14.01 -7.44 -7.81
CA ILE A 290 13.35 -6.36 -8.53
C ILE A 290 12.58 -6.91 -9.73
N GLU A 291 11.26 -6.77 -9.70
CA GLU A 291 10.35 -7.14 -10.78
C GLU A 291 10.69 -6.37 -12.06
N GLN A 292 10.85 -7.08 -13.18
CA GLN A 292 10.96 -6.49 -14.50
C GLN A 292 9.58 -6.52 -15.17
N ARG A 293 9.08 -5.34 -15.54
CA ARG A 293 7.78 -5.19 -16.17
C ARG A 293 7.88 -5.15 -17.69
N ASN A 294 6.73 -5.24 -18.35
CA ASN A 294 6.68 -5.10 -19.80
C ASN A 294 7.33 -3.78 -20.25
N PRO A 295 8.42 -3.83 -21.06
CA PRO A 295 9.10 -2.63 -21.49
C PRO A 295 8.23 -1.69 -22.35
N GLU A 296 7.21 -2.20 -23.02
CA GLU A 296 6.28 -1.41 -23.83
C GLU A 296 5.43 -0.43 -22.99
N GLU A 297 5.28 -0.66 -21.69
CA GLU A 297 4.61 0.29 -20.81
C GLU A 297 5.25 1.69 -20.86
N ILE A 298 6.55 1.78 -21.16
CA ILE A 298 7.26 3.07 -21.25
C ILE A 298 6.84 3.86 -22.48
N LYS A 299 6.74 3.25 -23.64
CA LYS A 299 6.48 3.96 -24.90
C LYS A 299 5.02 3.95 -25.35
N GLU A 300 4.18 3.07 -24.81
CA GLU A 300 2.81 2.91 -25.29
C GLU A 300 1.76 3.28 -24.24
N LYS A 301 2.04 2.99 -22.95
CA LYS A 301 1.03 3.19 -21.90
C LYS A 301 0.67 4.67 -21.78
N PHE A 302 -0.63 4.96 -21.86
CA PHE A 302 -1.23 6.29 -21.79
C PHE A 302 -0.94 7.22 -22.98
N TYR A 303 -0.40 6.73 -24.07
CA TYR A 303 -0.21 7.47 -25.31
C TYR A 303 -1.15 6.94 -26.40
N SER A 304 -1.71 7.83 -27.23
CA SER A 304 -2.52 7.43 -28.38
C SER A 304 -1.69 6.74 -29.47
N GLU A 305 -0.41 7.07 -29.53
CA GLU A 305 0.58 6.47 -30.41
C GLU A 305 1.87 6.25 -29.62
N PRO A 306 2.68 5.24 -29.95
CA PRO A 306 3.97 5.03 -29.28
C PRO A 306 4.86 6.25 -29.34
N MET A 307 5.47 6.63 -28.22
CA MET A 307 6.34 7.81 -28.13
C MET A 307 7.77 7.56 -28.62
N ALA A 308 8.11 6.33 -28.98
CA ALA A 308 9.42 5.94 -29.52
C ALA A 308 9.23 4.88 -30.61
N LEU A 309 10.23 4.75 -31.49
CA LEU A 309 10.22 3.75 -32.54
C LEU A 309 10.18 2.32 -31.98
N PRO A 310 9.57 1.34 -32.69
CA PRO A 310 9.45 -0.03 -32.19
C PRO A 310 10.79 -0.68 -31.84
N GLU A 311 11.85 -0.37 -32.56
CA GLU A 311 13.21 -0.91 -32.37
C GLU A 311 13.94 -0.32 -31.15
N VAL A 312 13.44 0.76 -30.54
CA VAL A 312 14.04 1.35 -29.34
C VAL A 312 13.79 0.43 -28.15
N LYS A 313 14.86 -0.07 -27.54
CA LYS A 313 14.78 -0.91 -26.33
C LYS A 313 14.38 -0.07 -25.12
N CYS A 314 13.48 -0.61 -24.29
CA CYS A 314 13.10 -0.01 -23.02
C CYS A 314 13.58 -0.91 -21.87
N TYR A 315 14.03 -0.28 -20.78
CA TYR A 315 14.36 -0.93 -19.51
C TYR A 315 13.34 -0.48 -18.46
N ASN A 316 12.56 -1.43 -17.93
CA ASN A 316 11.38 -1.11 -17.10
C ASN A 316 11.35 -1.91 -15.78
N PRO A 317 12.28 -1.64 -14.85
CA PRO A 317 12.16 -2.18 -13.49
C PRO A 317 10.97 -1.54 -12.77
N ALA A 318 10.25 -2.33 -11.98
CA ALA A 318 9.10 -1.83 -11.24
C ALA A 318 9.50 -0.96 -10.05
N PHE A 319 10.64 -1.28 -9.43
CA PHE A 319 11.13 -0.70 -8.18
C PHE A 319 12.60 -0.34 -8.29
N ASP A 320 13.05 0.55 -7.41
CA ASP A 320 14.45 0.75 -7.08
C ASP A 320 14.66 0.63 -5.56
N VAL A 321 15.91 0.49 -5.16
CA VAL A 321 16.29 0.40 -3.74
C VAL A 321 16.91 1.71 -3.30
N THR A 322 16.38 2.27 -2.23
CA THR A 322 16.94 3.43 -1.54
C THR A 322 17.87 2.94 -0.43
N ASP A 323 19.13 3.36 -0.49
CA ASP A 323 20.14 3.09 0.54
C ASP A 323 19.69 3.73 1.88
N HIS A 324 19.80 2.96 2.95
CA HIS A 324 19.38 3.38 4.29
C HIS A 324 20.09 4.65 4.79
N THR A 325 21.29 4.99 4.29
CA THR A 325 22.00 6.22 4.65
C THR A 325 21.33 7.49 4.11
N LEU A 326 20.41 7.34 3.17
CA LEU A 326 19.59 8.42 2.61
C LEU A 326 18.27 8.58 3.37
N ILE A 327 17.89 7.61 4.20
CA ILE A 327 16.61 7.56 4.91
C ILE A 327 16.78 8.19 6.30
N SER A 328 15.97 9.20 6.60
CA SER A 328 15.96 9.90 7.88
C SER A 328 15.15 9.18 8.96
N GLY A 329 14.24 8.32 8.59
CA GLY A 329 13.45 7.47 9.47
C GLY A 329 12.51 6.56 8.70
N ILE A 330 12.24 5.39 9.28
CA ILE A 330 11.24 4.43 8.81
C ILE A 330 10.10 4.45 9.83
N VAL A 331 8.92 4.84 9.38
CA VAL A 331 7.72 5.00 10.23
C VAL A 331 6.85 3.77 10.11
N THR A 332 6.61 3.12 11.23
CA THR A 332 5.76 1.93 11.32
C THR A 332 4.60 2.18 12.29
N GLU A 333 3.66 1.24 12.38
CA GLU A 333 2.59 1.28 13.37
C GLU A 333 3.10 1.21 14.83
N TYR A 334 4.34 0.80 15.05
CA TYR A 334 5.00 0.74 16.37
C TYR A 334 5.87 1.94 16.69
N GLY A 335 6.01 2.89 15.77
CA GLY A 335 6.81 4.09 15.97
C GLY A 335 7.79 4.38 14.84
N ILE A 336 8.66 5.35 15.10
CA ILE A 336 9.65 5.83 14.15
C ILE A 336 10.99 5.12 14.42
N CYS A 337 11.42 4.30 13.50
CA CYS A 337 12.76 3.72 13.50
C CYS A 337 13.77 4.73 13.00
N ARG A 338 14.89 4.89 13.72
CA ARG A 338 16.02 5.76 13.39
C ARG A 338 17.29 4.94 13.21
N PRO A 339 18.29 5.44 12.46
CA PRO A 339 19.58 4.76 12.39
C PRO A 339 20.22 4.60 13.79
N PRO A 340 20.91 3.47 14.06
CA PRO A 340 21.15 2.34 13.16
C PRO A 340 19.90 1.44 13.01
N TYR A 341 19.49 1.19 11.76
CA TYR A 341 18.22 0.51 11.48
C TYR A 341 18.20 -0.95 11.89
N THR A 342 19.34 -1.63 11.84
CA THR A 342 19.46 -3.03 12.30
C THR A 342 19.00 -3.22 13.75
N GLU A 343 19.18 -2.20 14.60
CA GLU A 343 18.76 -2.22 16.01
C GLU A 343 17.30 -1.75 16.13
N SER A 344 16.96 -0.62 15.53
CA SER A 344 15.64 0.00 15.68
C SER A 344 14.52 -0.82 15.03
N LEU A 345 14.77 -1.45 13.88
CA LEU A 345 13.81 -2.36 13.25
C LEU A 345 13.61 -3.62 14.08
N ARG A 346 14.71 -4.21 14.63
CA ARG A 346 14.60 -5.37 15.50
C ARG A 346 13.78 -5.06 16.75
N ALA A 347 14.00 -3.92 17.37
CA ALA A 347 13.25 -3.51 18.56
C ALA A 347 11.73 -3.38 18.29
N VAL A 348 11.32 -2.97 17.09
CA VAL A 348 9.91 -2.96 16.67
C VAL A 348 9.37 -4.39 16.58
N PHE A 349 10.12 -5.33 16.01
CA PHE A 349 9.70 -6.73 15.92
C PHE A 349 9.66 -7.42 17.29
N ASP A 350 10.55 -7.06 18.20
CA ASP A 350 10.51 -7.58 19.57
C ASP A 350 9.21 -7.17 20.29
N LYS A 351 8.76 -5.91 20.10
CA LYS A 351 7.46 -5.45 20.61
C LYS A 351 6.30 -6.23 19.99
N LYS A 352 6.32 -6.41 18.67
CA LYS A 352 5.29 -7.16 17.94
C LYS A 352 5.22 -8.62 18.41
N HIS A 353 6.35 -9.31 18.55
CA HIS A 353 6.42 -10.70 19.01
C HIS A 353 6.03 -10.85 20.50
N ALA A 354 6.25 -9.83 21.31
CA ALA A 354 5.80 -9.80 22.69
C ALA A 354 4.29 -9.54 22.82
N GLY A 355 3.58 -9.37 21.70
CA GLY A 355 2.15 -9.10 21.70
C GLY A 355 1.80 -7.73 22.25
N ILE A 356 2.76 -6.80 22.28
CA ILE A 356 2.49 -5.41 22.71
C ILE A 356 1.65 -4.76 21.63
N PRO A 357 0.44 -4.28 21.96
CA PRO A 357 -0.39 -3.59 20.98
C PRO A 357 0.31 -2.32 20.51
N PHE A 358 0.25 -2.04 19.21
CA PHE A 358 0.65 -0.73 18.73
C PHE A 358 -0.40 0.31 19.15
N SER A 359 0.07 1.46 19.58
CA SER A 359 -0.76 2.61 19.95
C SER A 359 -0.19 3.84 19.27
N ALA A 360 -1.08 4.70 18.78
CA ALA A 360 -0.66 6.03 18.38
C ALA A 360 0.02 6.75 19.57
N PRO A 361 1.00 7.65 19.33
CA PRO A 361 1.53 8.47 20.40
C PRO A 361 0.39 9.19 21.10
N GLU A 362 0.39 9.17 22.45
CA GLU A 362 -0.53 9.99 23.24
C GLU A 362 -0.30 11.45 22.85
N GLU A 363 -1.39 12.18 22.59
CA GLU A 363 -1.28 13.63 22.38
C GLU A 363 -0.71 14.22 23.68
N GLU A 364 0.56 14.60 23.66
CA GLU A 364 1.05 15.54 24.67
C GLU A 364 0.27 16.83 24.46
N HIS A 365 -0.71 17.06 25.31
CA HIS A 365 -1.43 18.32 25.39
C HIS A 365 -0.41 19.42 25.76
N ALA A 366 0.09 20.14 24.73
CA ALA A 366 0.89 21.34 24.88
C ALA A 366 -0.02 22.56 25.02
#